data_e8da3659f1bafe24fe96e4ac9c26a4d5
#
_entry.id   e8da3659f1bafe24fe96e4ac9c26a4d5
#
_cell.length_a   1.000
_cell.length_b   1.000
_cell.length_c   1.000
_cell.angle_alpha   90.00
_cell.angle_beta   90.00
_cell.angle_gamma   90.00
#
_symmetry.space_group_name_H-M   'P 1'
#
loop_
_entity.id
_entity.type
_entity.pdbx_description
1 polymer ?
#
loop_
_entity_poly.entity_id
_entity_poly.type
_entity_poly.pdbx_seq_one_letter_code
_entity_poly.pdbx_strand_id
1 'polypeptide(L)'
;MSLIFDTHAHYDDEAFDADRETLLASMPEHGVGLILDPGCDLESSRRAVELARTYPHVYAAVGWHPENCAPYTEDSLDALRAWAREPKVVAIGEIGLDYYWEQNPPRELQQKVLRDQLALAQELDLPVIVHDREAHADSLAIVQEFPAVRGVFHCFAGSVEMARELLKRGWYLGFDGPVTYKNARKTVEVALECPLDRMLLETDSPYMAPVPVRGTRNDSRSVRYIAEKLAALRGLDTDELIRLTAENGKRLFGIG
;
A
#
# COMPACT_ATOMS: atom_id res chain seq x y z
N MET A 1 21.20 12.05 3.36
CA MET A 1 20.26 11.30 2.51
C MET A 1 18.89 11.37 3.16
N SER A 2 17.87 11.66 2.38
CA SER A 2 16.48 11.61 2.86
C SER A 2 16.11 10.14 3.11
N LEU A 3 15.41 9.89 4.23
CA LEU A 3 14.97 8.55 4.57
C LEU A 3 13.79 8.14 3.67
N ILE A 4 13.87 6.98 3.06
CA ILE A 4 12.80 6.35 2.29
C ILE A 4 11.71 5.87 3.24
N PHE A 5 10.45 6.11 2.89
CA PHE A 5 9.30 5.41 3.43
C PHE A 5 8.71 4.52 2.32
N ASP A 6 8.85 3.22 2.45
CA ASP A 6 8.15 2.24 1.62
C ASP A 6 6.76 2.02 2.23
N THR A 7 5.74 2.55 1.58
CA THR A 7 4.38 2.56 2.13
C THR A 7 3.59 1.28 1.87
N HIS A 8 4.18 0.27 1.21
CA HIS A 8 3.56 -1.02 0.96
C HIS A 8 4.59 -2.08 0.59
N ALA A 9 4.86 -3.02 1.51
CA ALA A 9 5.79 -4.13 1.29
C ALA A 9 5.44 -5.31 2.21
N HIS A 10 5.25 -6.50 1.64
CA HIS A 10 4.85 -7.72 2.33
C HIS A 10 6.06 -8.50 2.86
N TYR A 11 6.69 -8.02 3.92
CA TYR A 11 7.79 -8.74 4.56
C TYR A 11 7.32 -9.94 5.37
N ASP A 12 6.03 -10.10 5.61
CA ASP A 12 5.39 -11.30 6.15
C ASP A 12 5.38 -12.48 5.17
N ASP A 13 5.55 -12.23 3.84
CA ASP A 13 5.53 -13.24 2.78
C ASP A 13 6.64 -14.29 2.93
N GLU A 14 6.33 -15.56 2.57
CA GLU A 14 7.25 -16.70 2.63
C GLU A 14 8.51 -16.53 1.76
N ALA A 15 8.45 -15.70 0.72
CA ALA A 15 9.60 -15.38 -0.11
C ALA A 15 10.77 -14.76 0.68
N PHE A 16 10.50 -14.22 1.87
CA PHE A 16 11.50 -13.66 2.76
C PHE A 16 11.93 -14.58 3.90
N ASP A 17 11.35 -15.77 4.06
CA ASP A 17 11.61 -16.66 5.21
C ASP A 17 13.09 -16.96 5.44
N ALA A 18 13.86 -17.07 4.34
CA ALA A 18 15.28 -17.43 4.43
C ALA A 18 16.17 -16.30 4.98
N ASP A 19 15.78 -15.03 4.85
CA ASP A 19 16.66 -13.89 5.14
C ASP A 19 15.94 -12.66 5.72
N ARG A 20 14.64 -12.75 6.02
CA ARG A 20 13.80 -11.67 6.53
C ARG A 20 14.45 -10.85 7.63
N GLU A 21 14.97 -11.53 8.65
CA GLU A 21 15.55 -10.87 9.82
C GLU A 21 16.79 -10.04 9.45
N THR A 22 17.69 -10.63 8.67
CA THR A 22 18.91 -9.97 8.22
C THR A 22 18.58 -8.81 7.28
N LEU A 23 17.62 -9.02 6.38
CA LEU A 23 17.20 -8.03 5.39
C LEU A 23 16.57 -6.82 6.08
N LEU A 24 15.58 -7.03 6.95
CA LEU A 24 14.91 -5.94 7.69
C LEU A 24 15.90 -5.19 8.59
N ALA A 25 16.79 -5.90 9.30
CA ALA A 25 17.81 -5.26 10.15
C ALA A 25 18.74 -4.33 9.35
N SER A 26 19.01 -4.65 8.07
CA SER A 26 19.90 -3.86 7.21
C SER A 26 19.25 -2.64 6.56
N MET A 27 17.92 -2.54 6.52
CA MET A 27 17.20 -1.51 5.77
C MET A 27 17.60 -0.07 6.13
N PRO A 28 17.79 0.29 7.41
CA PRO A 28 18.23 1.65 7.78
C PRO A 28 19.60 2.02 7.19
N GLU A 29 20.53 1.06 7.06
CA GLU A 29 21.85 1.28 6.46
C GLU A 29 21.76 1.60 4.97
N HIS A 30 20.69 1.15 4.32
CA HIS A 30 20.38 1.43 2.91
C HIS A 30 19.49 2.67 2.70
N GLY A 31 19.24 3.45 3.78
CA GLY A 31 18.45 4.68 3.71
C GLY A 31 16.93 4.44 3.75
N VAL A 32 16.47 3.20 3.99
CA VAL A 32 15.05 2.90 4.22
C VAL A 32 14.74 3.12 5.69
N GLY A 33 14.06 4.20 5.99
CA GLY A 33 13.78 4.62 7.36
C GLY A 33 12.44 4.14 7.90
N LEU A 34 11.47 3.87 7.01
CA LEU A 34 10.13 3.39 7.37
C LEU A 34 9.64 2.38 6.34
N ILE A 35 8.93 1.37 6.81
CA ILE A 35 8.27 0.33 6.02
C ILE A 35 6.88 0.12 6.59
N LEU A 36 5.86 0.02 5.74
CA LEU A 36 4.52 -0.40 6.12
C LEU A 36 4.23 -1.76 5.50
N ASP A 37 3.97 -2.74 6.37
CA ASP A 37 3.71 -4.14 6.04
C ASP A 37 2.20 -4.40 6.18
N PRO A 38 1.43 -4.57 5.09
CA PRO A 38 0.00 -4.80 5.15
C PRO A 38 -0.33 -6.28 5.15
N GLY A 39 -1.18 -6.70 6.10
CA GLY A 39 -1.71 -8.06 6.12
C GLY A 39 -2.79 -8.28 5.06
N CYS A 40 -2.87 -9.50 4.54
CA CYS A 40 -3.84 -9.91 3.51
C CYS A 40 -4.92 -10.87 4.04
N ASP A 41 -4.76 -11.36 5.26
CA ASP A 41 -5.68 -12.22 6.01
C ASP A 41 -5.33 -12.17 7.51
N LEU A 42 -5.94 -13.01 8.35
CA LEU A 42 -5.65 -13.01 9.78
C LEU A 42 -4.22 -13.45 10.10
N GLU A 43 -3.67 -14.42 9.37
CA GLU A 43 -2.33 -14.93 9.65
C GLU A 43 -1.25 -13.94 9.22
N SER A 44 -1.35 -13.38 8.03
CA SER A 44 -0.44 -12.34 7.53
C SER A 44 -0.55 -11.05 8.35
N SER A 45 -1.78 -10.64 8.73
CA SER A 45 -1.99 -9.50 9.65
C SER A 45 -1.29 -9.73 11.00
N ARG A 46 -1.39 -10.94 11.58
CA ARG A 46 -0.68 -11.29 12.81
C ARG A 46 0.84 -11.16 12.65
N ARG A 47 1.38 -11.69 11.53
CA ARG A 47 2.82 -11.59 11.23
C ARG A 47 3.28 -10.14 11.04
N ALA A 48 2.53 -9.34 10.29
CA ALA A 48 2.83 -7.91 10.11
C ALA A 48 2.89 -7.17 11.46
N VAL A 49 1.94 -7.44 12.38
CA VAL A 49 1.96 -6.89 13.74
C VAL A 49 3.21 -7.33 14.52
N GLU A 50 3.62 -8.59 14.40
CA GLU A 50 4.83 -9.10 15.07
C GLU A 50 6.10 -8.44 14.52
N LEU A 51 6.20 -8.24 13.19
CA LEU A 51 7.30 -7.52 12.56
C LEU A 51 7.33 -6.06 13.03
N ALA A 52 6.17 -5.40 13.09
CA ALA A 52 6.08 -4.04 13.59
C ALA A 52 6.51 -3.91 15.05
N ARG A 53 6.22 -4.90 15.91
CA ARG A 53 6.71 -4.93 17.31
C ARG A 53 8.21 -5.13 17.38
N THR A 54 8.78 -5.93 16.47
CA THR A 54 10.19 -6.33 16.49
C THR A 54 11.11 -5.25 15.95
N TYR A 55 10.73 -4.58 14.86
CA TYR A 55 11.59 -3.62 14.16
C TYR A 55 11.11 -2.20 14.35
N PRO A 56 11.96 -1.26 14.84
CA PRO A 56 11.56 0.13 15.09
C PRO A 56 11.01 0.86 13.86
N HIS A 57 11.53 0.55 12.69
CA HIS A 57 11.21 1.18 11.41
C HIS A 57 10.07 0.49 10.63
N VAL A 58 9.52 -0.62 11.15
CA VAL A 58 8.39 -1.33 10.53
C VAL A 58 7.10 -0.98 11.24
N TYR A 59 6.07 -0.66 10.47
CA TYR A 59 4.68 -0.46 10.86
C TYR A 59 3.82 -1.51 10.18
N ALA A 60 2.60 -1.71 10.65
CA ALA A 60 1.68 -2.69 10.10
C ALA A 60 0.35 -2.06 9.70
N ALA A 61 -0.30 -2.66 8.71
CA ALA A 61 -1.72 -2.56 8.49
C ALA A 61 -2.35 -3.96 8.64
N VAL A 62 -3.64 -4.02 8.99
CA VAL A 62 -4.35 -5.28 9.19
C VAL A 62 -5.63 -5.30 8.37
N GLY A 63 -5.85 -6.40 7.63
CA GLY A 63 -6.98 -6.46 6.72
C GLY A 63 -7.18 -7.83 6.06
N TRP A 64 -8.20 -7.87 5.22
CA TRP A 64 -8.54 -8.98 4.35
C TRP A 64 -8.46 -8.56 2.89
N HIS A 65 -7.45 -9.05 2.19
CA HIS A 65 -7.28 -8.87 0.76
C HIS A 65 -8.42 -9.56 -0.02
N PRO A 66 -8.88 -9.03 -1.15
CA PRO A 66 -9.97 -9.61 -1.92
C PRO A 66 -9.71 -11.06 -2.37
N GLU A 67 -8.47 -11.41 -2.69
CA GLU A 67 -8.10 -12.79 -3.07
C GLU A 67 -8.24 -13.79 -1.91
N ASN A 68 -8.10 -13.33 -0.66
CA ASN A 68 -8.09 -14.17 0.54
C ASN A 68 -9.42 -14.18 1.30
N CYS A 69 -10.44 -13.44 0.85
CA CYS A 69 -11.65 -13.22 1.64
C CYS A 69 -12.67 -14.38 1.64
N ALA A 70 -12.39 -15.52 0.99
CA ALA A 70 -13.30 -16.66 1.00
C ALA A 70 -13.66 -17.17 2.42
N PRO A 71 -12.73 -17.30 3.38
CA PRO A 71 -13.03 -17.72 4.75
C PRO A 71 -13.46 -16.56 5.68
N TYR A 72 -13.64 -15.35 5.15
CA TYR A 72 -14.02 -14.19 5.95
C TYR A 72 -15.37 -14.40 6.64
N THR A 73 -15.46 -14.00 7.90
CA THR A 73 -16.69 -13.91 8.70
C THR A 73 -16.72 -12.57 9.43
N GLU A 74 -17.89 -12.17 9.92
CA GLU A 74 -18.00 -10.93 10.71
C GLU A 74 -17.15 -10.98 11.99
N ASP A 75 -16.98 -12.16 12.60
CA ASP A 75 -16.10 -12.36 13.76
C ASP A 75 -14.62 -12.06 13.42
N SER A 76 -14.24 -12.13 12.14
CA SER A 76 -12.88 -11.76 11.69
C SER A 76 -12.56 -10.30 11.96
N LEU A 77 -13.57 -9.40 11.95
CA LEU A 77 -13.37 -7.98 12.27
C LEU A 77 -12.97 -7.75 13.73
N ASP A 78 -13.36 -8.63 14.65
CA ASP A 78 -12.97 -8.48 16.06
C ASP A 78 -11.46 -8.67 16.25
N ALA A 79 -10.85 -9.59 15.49
CA ALA A 79 -9.40 -9.75 15.50
C ALA A 79 -8.71 -8.51 14.91
N LEU A 80 -9.18 -8.00 13.76
CA LEU A 80 -8.64 -6.77 13.17
C LEU A 80 -8.80 -5.57 14.11
N ARG A 81 -9.96 -5.42 14.74
CA ARG A 81 -10.24 -4.37 15.74
C ARG A 81 -9.29 -4.45 16.94
N ALA A 82 -8.96 -5.67 17.38
CA ALA A 82 -8.02 -5.87 18.48
C ALA A 82 -6.60 -5.46 18.11
N TRP A 83 -6.09 -5.89 16.93
CA TRP A 83 -4.77 -5.53 16.45
C TRP A 83 -4.64 -4.05 16.06
N ALA A 84 -5.70 -3.43 15.56
CA ALA A 84 -5.71 -2.01 15.23
C ALA A 84 -5.49 -1.07 16.44
N ARG A 85 -5.54 -1.61 17.67
CA ARG A 85 -5.18 -0.89 18.91
C ARG A 85 -3.68 -0.92 19.23
N GLU A 86 -2.92 -1.74 18.53
CA GLU A 86 -1.46 -1.78 18.69
C GLU A 86 -0.82 -0.48 18.19
N PRO A 87 0.15 0.09 18.92
CA PRO A 87 0.66 1.43 18.62
C PRO A 87 1.29 1.61 17.23
N LYS A 88 1.70 0.50 16.59
CA LYS A 88 2.35 0.51 15.28
C LYS A 88 1.47 -0.10 14.18
N VAL A 89 0.20 -0.37 14.47
CA VAL A 89 -0.82 -0.64 13.45
C VAL A 89 -1.47 0.69 13.08
N VAL A 90 -1.23 1.13 11.85
CA VAL A 90 -1.51 2.51 11.43
C VAL A 90 -2.55 2.62 10.31
N ALA A 91 -3.07 1.49 9.83
CA ALA A 91 -4.09 1.44 8.78
C ALA A 91 -4.91 0.15 8.83
N ILE A 92 -6.09 0.18 8.22
CA ILE A 92 -6.82 -1.03 7.80
C ILE A 92 -6.40 -1.32 6.36
N GLY A 93 -5.83 -2.47 6.14
CA GLY A 93 -5.25 -2.87 4.85
C GLY A 93 -4.42 -4.16 4.95
N GLU A 94 -4.25 -4.81 3.85
CA GLU A 94 -4.70 -4.48 2.49
C GLU A 94 -6.15 -4.94 2.26
N ILE A 95 -6.99 -4.05 1.76
CA ILE A 95 -8.40 -4.31 1.48
C ILE A 95 -8.71 -3.92 0.03
N GLY A 96 -9.83 -4.36 -0.53
CA GLY A 96 -10.15 -3.89 -1.88
C GLY A 96 -10.90 -4.89 -2.74
N LEU A 97 -10.70 -4.77 -4.07
CA LEU A 97 -11.34 -5.61 -5.07
C LEU A 97 -10.32 -6.08 -6.11
N ASP A 98 -10.37 -7.37 -6.45
CA ASP A 98 -9.61 -7.98 -7.56
C ASP A 98 -10.55 -8.81 -8.44
N TYR A 99 -10.79 -8.34 -9.67
CA TYR A 99 -11.62 -9.03 -10.65
C TYR A 99 -10.80 -9.67 -11.77
N TYR A 100 -9.49 -9.67 -11.62
CA TYR A 100 -8.59 -10.16 -12.65
C TYR A 100 -8.52 -11.70 -12.70
N TRP A 101 -8.43 -12.35 -11.54
CA TRP A 101 -8.28 -13.80 -11.48
C TRP A 101 -9.64 -14.50 -11.39
N GLU A 102 -9.87 -15.51 -12.27
CA GLU A 102 -11.13 -16.26 -12.27
C GLU A 102 -11.39 -17.08 -10.99
N GLN A 103 -10.30 -17.47 -10.30
CA GLN A 103 -10.37 -18.24 -9.05
C GLN A 103 -10.64 -17.39 -7.82
N ASN A 104 -10.63 -16.07 -7.94
CA ASN A 104 -10.89 -15.18 -6.81
C ASN A 104 -12.31 -15.40 -6.23
N PRO A 105 -12.52 -15.08 -4.95
CA PRO A 105 -13.85 -15.07 -4.34
C PRO A 105 -14.86 -14.28 -5.17
N PRO A 106 -16.17 -14.63 -5.10
CA PRO A 106 -17.21 -13.91 -5.83
C PRO A 106 -17.17 -12.39 -5.56
N ARG A 107 -17.47 -11.61 -6.61
CA ARG A 107 -17.42 -10.12 -6.53
C ARG A 107 -18.28 -9.57 -5.41
N GLU A 108 -19.47 -10.13 -5.20
CA GLU A 108 -20.40 -9.74 -4.14
C GLU A 108 -19.80 -9.93 -2.74
N LEU A 109 -19.03 -11.02 -2.55
CA LEU A 109 -18.32 -11.27 -1.30
C LEU A 109 -17.19 -10.26 -1.11
N GLN A 110 -16.34 -10.05 -2.13
CA GLN A 110 -15.28 -9.05 -2.08
C GLN A 110 -15.84 -7.65 -1.74
N GLN A 111 -16.93 -7.23 -2.40
CA GLN A 111 -17.58 -5.95 -2.15
C GLN A 111 -18.16 -5.85 -0.73
N LYS A 112 -18.74 -6.93 -0.19
CA LYS A 112 -19.20 -6.97 1.20
C LYS A 112 -18.02 -6.78 2.15
N VAL A 113 -16.96 -7.57 1.98
CA VAL A 113 -15.77 -7.53 2.83
C VAL A 113 -15.09 -6.16 2.79
N LEU A 114 -15.03 -5.52 1.62
CA LEU A 114 -14.51 -4.17 1.49
C LEU A 114 -15.35 -3.16 2.30
N ARG A 115 -16.70 -3.21 2.20
CA ARG A 115 -17.58 -2.31 2.97
C ARG A 115 -17.44 -2.52 4.47
N ASP A 116 -17.39 -3.76 4.92
CA ASP A 116 -17.23 -4.09 6.33
C ASP A 116 -15.93 -3.50 6.91
N GLN A 117 -14.83 -3.59 6.14
CA GLN A 117 -13.54 -3.06 6.55
C GLN A 117 -13.44 -1.53 6.44
N LEU A 118 -14.10 -0.92 5.46
CA LEU A 118 -14.23 0.54 5.40
C LEU A 118 -15.03 1.08 6.59
N ALA A 119 -16.09 0.38 6.99
CA ALA A 119 -16.85 0.73 8.20
C ALA A 119 -16.00 0.61 9.47
N LEU A 120 -15.17 -0.45 9.57
CA LEU A 120 -14.21 -0.61 10.67
C LEU A 120 -13.17 0.51 10.69
N ALA A 121 -12.61 0.87 9.54
CA ALA A 121 -11.65 1.97 9.42
C ALA A 121 -12.26 3.31 9.86
N GLN A 122 -13.51 3.56 9.47
CA GLN A 122 -14.27 4.75 9.90
C GLN A 122 -14.53 4.74 11.41
N GLU A 123 -14.90 3.58 11.99
CA GLU A 123 -15.09 3.42 13.44
C GLU A 123 -13.82 3.78 14.22
N LEU A 124 -12.65 3.36 13.71
CA LEU A 124 -11.35 3.49 14.37
C LEU A 124 -10.61 4.79 14.01
N ASP A 125 -11.14 5.59 13.09
CA ASP A 125 -10.46 6.76 12.48
C ASP A 125 -9.09 6.42 11.89
N LEU A 126 -8.94 5.23 11.32
CA LEU A 126 -7.71 4.80 10.67
C LEU A 126 -7.81 5.00 9.14
N PRO A 127 -6.70 5.32 8.47
CA PRO A 127 -6.65 5.30 7.02
C PRO A 127 -6.72 3.88 6.49
N VAL A 128 -7.00 3.75 5.17
CA VAL A 128 -7.04 2.44 4.51
C VAL A 128 -6.01 2.34 3.38
N ILE A 129 -5.56 1.11 3.11
CA ILE A 129 -4.74 0.76 1.95
C ILE A 129 -5.61 -0.09 1.02
N VAL A 130 -5.90 0.45 -0.17
CA VAL A 130 -6.85 -0.16 -1.12
C VAL A 130 -6.13 -0.78 -2.30
N HIS A 131 -6.34 -2.08 -2.47
CA HIS A 131 -6.06 -2.85 -3.67
C HIS A 131 -7.19 -2.67 -4.69
N ASP A 132 -6.84 -2.42 -5.95
CA ASP A 132 -7.81 -2.27 -7.02
C ASP A 132 -7.28 -2.81 -8.35
N ARG A 133 -7.76 -4.00 -8.74
CA ARG A 133 -7.34 -4.64 -9.98
C ARG A 133 -8.55 -5.06 -10.82
N GLU A 134 -8.68 -4.45 -12.03
CA GLU A 134 -9.80 -4.68 -12.95
C GLU A 134 -11.19 -4.43 -12.30
N ALA A 135 -11.26 -3.65 -11.21
CA ALA A 135 -12.46 -3.38 -10.41
C ALA A 135 -12.74 -1.88 -10.21
N HIS A 136 -12.06 -1.02 -10.96
CA HIS A 136 -11.98 0.43 -10.78
C HIS A 136 -13.32 1.14 -10.52
N ALA A 137 -14.37 0.77 -11.26
CA ALA A 137 -15.68 1.41 -11.12
C ALA A 137 -16.34 1.08 -9.78
N ASP A 138 -16.31 -0.19 -9.38
CA ASP A 138 -16.90 -0.65 -8.11
C ASP A 138 -16.07 -0.17 -6.92
N SER A 139 -14.73 -0.21 -7.03
CA SER A 139 -13.83 0.33 -6.00
C SER A 139 -14.11 1.80 -5.73
N LEU A 140 -14.18 2.61 -6.80
CA LEU A 140 -14.51 4.04 -6.68
C LEU A 140 -15.90 4.26 -6.08
N ALA A 141 -16.90 3.51 -6.55
CA ALA A 141 -18.28 3.64 -6.06
C ALA A 141 -18.37 3.31 -4.56
N ILE A 142 -17.73 2.21 -4.12
CA ILE A 142 -17.78 1.78 -2.72
C ILE A 142 -17.04 2.75 -1.79
N VAL A 143 -15.84 3.23 -2.14
CA VAL A 143 -15.14 4.19 -1.27
C VAL A 143 -15.90 5.53 -1.16
N GLN A 144 -16.76 5.87 -2.14
CA GLN A 144 -17.61 7.05 -2.09
C GLN A 144 -18.78 6.91 -1.09
N GLU A 145 -19.17 5.68 -0.73
CA GLU A 145 -20.15 5.42 0.33
C GLU A 145 -19.61 5.83 1.72
N PHE A 146 -18.28 5.95 1.87
CA PHE A 146 -17.58 6.25 3.13
C PHE A 146 -16.79 7.57 3.05
N PRO A 147 -17.44 8.73 2.96
CA PRO A 147 -16.77 10.01 2.68
C PRO A 147 -15.83 10.49 3.81
N ALA A 148 -15.94 9.93 5.02
CA ALA A 148 -15.04 10.24 6.14
C ALA A 148 -13.76 9.40 6.12
N VAL A 149 -13.72 8.30 5.37
CA VAL A 149 -12.54 7.44 5.26
C VAL A 149 -11.51 8.10 4.35
N ARG A 150 -10.25 8.11 4.80
CA ARG A 150 -9.07 8.54 4.04
C ARG A 150 -8.18 7.34 3.74
N GLY A 151 -7.37 7.40 2.73
CA GLY A 151 -6.46 6.30 2.42
C GLY A 151 -5.64 6.49 1.17
N VAL A 152 -5.04 5.41 0.73
CA VAL A 152 -4.28 5.29 -0.50
C VAL A 152 -4.85 4.17 -1.37
N PHE A 153 -4.94 4.42 -2.66
CA PHE A 153 -5.01 3.35 -3.65
C PHE A 153 -3.56 2.97 -3.97
N HIS A 154 -3.13 1.81 -3.47
CA HIS A 154 -1.77 1.33 -3.70
C HIS A 154 -1.63 0.82 -5.14
N CYS A 155 -0.39 0.74 -5.65
CA CYS A 155 -0.07 0.28 -7.01
C CYS A 155 -1.06 0.83 -8.07
N PHE A 156 -1.34 2.13 -8.02
CA PHE A 156 -2.47 2.72 -8.74
C PHE A 156 -2.40 2.46 -10.24
N ALA A 157 -3.37 1.70 -10.76
CA ALA A 157 -3.48 1.29 -12.16
C ALA A 157 -4.70 1.88 -12.88
N GLY A 158 -5.50 2.71 -12.21
CA GLY A 158 -6.69 3.35 -12.75
C GLY A 158 -6.40 4.43 -13.79
N SER A 159 -7.46 5.04 -14.33
CA SER A 159 -7.35 6.14 -15.30
C SER A 159 -7.06 7.48 -14.62
N VAL A 160 -6.66 8.46 -15.43
CA VAL A 160 -6.49 9.86 -14.98
C VAL A 160 -7.80 10.43 -14.42
N GLU A 161 -8.94 10.07 -15.00
CA GLU A 161 -10.26 10.52 -14.53
C GLU A 161 -10.56 9.96 -13.14
N MET A 162 -10.30 8.67 -12.90
CA MET A 162 -10.43 8.06 -11.57
C MET A 162 -9.48 8.70 -10.57
N ALA A 163 -8.22 8.91 -10.97
CA ALA A 163 -7.24 9.60 -10.13
C ALA A 163 -7.74 10.98 -9.69
N ARG A 164 -8.26 11.79 -10.62
CA ARG A 164 -8.82 13.11 -10.32
C ARG A 164 -9.97 13.04 -9.31
N GLU A 165 -10.86 12.06 -9.44
CA GLU A 165 -11.98 11.90 -8.50
C GLU A 165 -11.51 11.50 -7.10
N LEU A 166 -10.52 10.61 -6.98
CA LEU A 166 -9.90 10.25 -5.71
C LEU A 166 -9.17 11.44 -5.07
N LEU A 167 -8.34 12.14 -5.86
CA LEU A 167 -7.56 13.29 -5.39
C LEU A 167 -8.45 14.45 -4.88
N LYS A 168 -9.58 14.73 -5.54
CA LYS A 168 -10.58 15.72 -5.05
C LYS A 168 -11.13 15.37 -3.67
N ARG A 169 -11.15 14.09 -3.31
CA ARG A 169 -11.60 13.58 -2.00
C ARG A 169 -10.47 13.46 -0.98
N GLY A 170 -9.25 13.90 -1.34
CA GLY A 170 -8.09 13.89 -0.46
C GLY A 170 -7.35 12.56 -0.38
N TRP A 171 -7.68 11.57 -1.23
CA TRP A 171 -6.99 10.31 -1.30
C TRP A 171 -5.56 10.46 -1.81
N TYR A 172 -4.72 9.50 -1.43
CA TYR A 172 -3.35 9.36 -1.94
C TYR A 172 -3.29 8.29 -3.03
N LEU A 173 -2.28 8.38 -3.87
CA LEU A 173 -1.97 7.38 -4.91
C LEU A 173 -0.58 6.82 -4.68
N GLY A 174 -0.48 5.48 -4.63
CA GLY A 174 0.77 4.75 -4.51
C GLY A 174 1.38 4.45 -5.88
N PHE A 175 2.69 4.60 -5.99
CA PHE A 175 3.46 4.32 -7.19
C PHE A 175 4.62 3.38 -6.87
N ASP A 176 4.67 2.29 -7.59
CA ASP A 176 5.61 1.18 -7.43
C ASP A 176 6.36 0.83 -8.72
N GLY A 177 6.99 -0.33 -8.79
CA GLY A 177 7.82 -0.78 -9.90
C GLY A 177 7.23 -0.62 -11.30
N PRO A 178 5.97 -0.91 -11.56
CA PRO A 178 5.26 -0.70 -12.82
C PRO A 178 5.48 0.65 -13.48
N VAL A 179 5.63 1.76 -12.74
CA VAL A 179 5.89 3.09 -13.34
C VAL A 179 7.19 3.15 -14.14
N THR A 180 8.11 2.22 -13.88
CA THR A 180 9.41 2.13 -14.57
C THR A 180 9.36 1.29 -15.85
N TYR A 181 8.26 0.57 -16.11
CA TYR A 181 8.15 -0.35 -17.24
C TYR A 181 7.94 0.38 -18.56
N LYS A 182 8.39 -0.24 -19.67
CA LYS A 182 8.32 0.36 -21.01
C LYS A 182 6.88 0.67 -21.46
N ASN A 183 5.92 -0.10 -20.99
CA ASN A 183 4.50 0.02 -21.33
C ASN A 183 3.66 0.76 -20.28
N ALA A 184 4.29 1.45 -19.34
CA ALA A 184 3.66 2.15 -18.21
C ALA A 184 2.96 3.47 -18.59
N ARG A 185 2.46 3.61 -19.82
CA ARG A 185 1.94 4.90 -20.31
C ARG A 185 0.85 5.48 -19.39
N LYS A 186 -0.14 4.68 -19.00
CA LYS A 186 -1.24 5.14 -18.13
C LYS A 186 -0.73 5.58 -16.76
N THR A 187 0.09 4.76 -16.11
CA THR A 187 0.67 5.08 -14.80
C THR A 187 1.53 6.34 -14.84
N VAL A 188 2.29 6.55 -15.93
CA VAL A 188 3.08 7.77 -16.14
C VAL A 188 2.17 9.00 -16.31
N GLU A 189 1.08 8.90 -17.08
CA GLU A 189 0.11 9.99 -17.23
C GLU A 189 -0.49 10.38 -15.87
N VAL A 190 -0.88 9.40 -15.05
CA VAL A 190 -1.39 9.64 -13.70
C VAL A 190 -0.31 10.27 -12.80
N ALA A 191 0.93 9.75 -12.85
CA ALA A 191 2.03 10.28 -12.04
C ALA A 191 2.38 11.73 -12.38
N LEU A 192 2.17 12.16 -13.62
CA LEU A 192 2.36 13.55 -14.04
C LEU A 192 1.24 14.47 -13.52
N GLU A 193 0.03 13.98 -13.36
CA GLU A 193 -1.12 14.74 -12.87
C GLU A 193 -1.27 14.71 -11.34
N CYS A 194 -0.73 13.68 -10.68
CA CYS A 194 -0.84 13.53 -9.24
C CYS A 194 -0.12 14.68 -8.50
N PRO A 195 -0.80 15.45 -7.62
CA PRO A 195 -0.13 16.45 -6.80
C PRO A 195 0.97 15.82 -5.95
N LEU A 196 2.10 16.49 -5.81
CA LEU A 196 3.25 15.97 -5.05
C LEU A 196 2.91 15.66 -3.59
N ASP A 197 1.96 16.38 -3.00
CA ASP A 197 1.49 16.18 -1.62
C ASP A 197 0.46 15.05 -1.48
N ARG A 198 0.16 14.33 -2.57
CA ARG A 198 -0.75 13.16 -2.62
C ARG A 198 -0.09 11.91 -3.20
N MET A 199 1.20 11.98 -3.51
CA MET A 199 1.99 10.88 -4.05
C MET A 199 2.65 10.08 -2.93
N LEU A 200 2.58 8.74 -3.00
CA LEU A 200 3.34 7.82 -2.15
C LEU A 200 4.26 6.95 -3.01
N LEU A 201 5.36 6.51 -2.41
CA LEU A 201 6.28 5.54 -3.01
C LEU A 201 6.21 4.23 -2.24
N GLU A 202 6.21 3.15 -2.99
CA GLU A 202 6.08 1.81 -2.44
C GLU A 202 6.78 0.79 -3.34
N THR A 203 6.92 -0.45 -2.88
CA THR A 203 7.55 -1.51 -3.67
C THR A 203 6.62 -2.63 -4.05
N ASP A 204 5.61 -2.91 -3.24
CA ASP A 204 4.80 -4.13 -3.31
C ASP A 204 5.69 -5.40 -3.24
N SER A 205 6.78 -5.30 -2.45
CA SER A 205 7.73 -6.41 -2.26
C SER A 205 7.07 -7.61 -1.61
N PRO A 206 7.39 -8.85 -2.06
CA PRO A 206 8.48 -9.28 -2.95
C PRO A 206 8.19 -9.12 -4.45
N TYR A 207 7.06 -8.57 -4.81
CA TYR A 207 6.54 -8.45 -6.18
C TYR A 207 7.02 -7.17 -6.87
N MET A 208 6.54 -6.93 -8.07
CA MET A 208 6.60 -5.66 -8.82
C MET A 208 7.99 -5.01 -8.92
N ALA A 209 9.08 -5.79 -8.93
CA ALA A 209 10.44 -5.26 -9.01
C ALA A 209 10.61 -4.27 -10.18
N PRO A 210 11.14 -3.05 -9.93
CA PRO A 210 11.29 -2.03 -10.96
C PRO A 210 12.44 -2.36 -11.94
N VAL A 211 12.49 -1.67 -13.06
CA VAL A 211 13.71 -1.61 -13.88
C VAL A 211 14.75 -0.79 -13.08
N PRO A 212 16.03 -1.24 -12.94
CA PRO A 212 16.69 -2.29 -13.74
C PRO A 212 16.63 -3.71 -13.11
N VAL A 213 16.02 -3.89 -11.94
CA VAL A 213 16.04 -5.19 -11.20
C VAL A 213 14.82 -6.07 -11.49
N ARG A 214 14.07 -5.78 -12.53
CA ARG A 214 12.90 -6.55 -12.93
C ARG A 214 13.21 -8.03 -13.12
N GLY A 215 12.35 -8.90 -12.54
CA GLY A 215 12.50 -10.36 -12.60
C GLY A 215 13.31 -10.95 -11.43
N THR A 216 13.73 -10.13 -10.47
CA THR A 216 14.27 -10.61 -9.19
C THR A 216 13.25 -10.41 -8.06
N ARG A 217 13.47 -11.04 -6.91
CA ARG A 217 12.72 -10.73 -5.69
C ARG A 217 12.96 -9.27 -5.33
N ASN A 218 11.87 -8.52 -5.17
CA ASN A 218 11.90 -7.11 -4.80
C ASN A 218 12.13 -6.91 -3.29
N ASP A 219 12.57 -5.72 -2.89
CA ASP A 219 12.63 -5.25 -1.50
C ASP A 219 12.62 -3.72 -1.45
N SER A 220 12.47 -3.14 -0.25
CA SER A 220 12.28 -1.70 -0.05
C SER A 220 13.43 -0.81 -0.56
N ARG A 221 14.62 -1.35 -0.82
CA ARG A 221 15.74 -0.61 -1.44
C ARG A 221 15.39 -0.14 -2.84
N SER A 222 14.47 -0.83 -3.50
CA SER A 222 14.01 -0.54 -4.87
C SER A 222 13.17 0.73 -4.98
N VAL A 223 12.64 1.28 -3.88
CA VAL A 223 11.93 2.59 -3.89
C VAL A 223 12.80 3.66 -4.55
N ARG A 224 14.13 3.58 -4.40
CA ARG A 224 15.03 4.56 -5.03
C ARG A 224 14.92 4.59 -6.55
N TYR A 225 14.81 3.45 -7.21
CA TYR A 225 14.63 3.39 -8.69
C TYR A 225 13.30 3.99 -9.13
N ILE A 226 12.26 3.79 -8.32
CA ILE A 226 10.93 4.35 -8.55
C ILE A 226 10.98 5.87 -8.39
N ALA A 227 11.62 6.34 -7.32
CA ALA A 227 11.82 7.77 -7.06
C ALA A 227 12.63 8.45 -8.17
N GLU A 228 13.73 7.84 -8.63
CA GLU A 228 14.56 8.35 -9.74
C GLU A 228 13.72 8.51 -11.02
N LYS A 229 12.88 7.51 -11.33
CA LYS A 229 11.99 7.58 -12.50
C LYS A 229 10.99 8.71 -12.40
N LEU A 230 10.31 8.84 -11.25
CA LEU A 230 9.28 9.86 -11.02
C LEU A 230 9.88 11.27 -10.92
N ALA A 231 11.03 11.42 -10.27
CA ALA A 231 11.76 12.68 -10.19
C ALA A 231 12.18 13.17 -11.59
N ALA A 232 12.73 12.27 -12.41
CA ALA A 232 13.06 12.60 -13.80
C ALA A 232 11.85 13.04 -14.63
N LEU A 233 10.69 12.38 -14.46
CA LEU A 233 9.43 12.75 -15.13
C LEU A 233 8.91 14.12 -14.70
N ARG A 234 9.13 14.50 -13.44
CA ARG A 234 8.61 15.72 -12.83
C ARG A 234 9.64 16.87 -12.83
N GLY A 235 10.86 16.63 -13.28
CA GLY A 235 11.94 17.64 -13.26
C GLY A 235 12.39 18.01 -11.84
N LEU A 236 12.37 17.05 -10.90
CA LEU A 236 12.73 17.23 -9.49
C LEU A 236 14.04 16.51 -9.18
N ASP A 237 14.64 16.91 -8.05
CA ASP A 237 15.70 16.13 -7.42
C ASP A 237 15.13 14.87 -6.76
N THR A 238 15.85 13.73 -6.89
CA THR A 238 15.38 12.44 -6.38
C THR A 238 15.26 12.44 -4.85
N ASP A 239 16.24 13.01 -4.13
CA ASP A 239 16.22 13.03 -2.67
C ASP A 239 15.11 13.99 -2.16
N GLU A 240 14.79 15.04 -2.91
CA GLU A 240 13.65 15.90 -2.61
C GLU A 240 12.32 15.14 -2.77
N LEU A 241 12.14 14.39 -3.86
CA LEU A 241 10.92 13.59 -4.05
C LEU A 241 10.77 12.52 -2.95
N ILE A 242 11.84 11.81 -2.61
CA ILE A 242 11.85 10.84 -1.50
C ILE A 242 11.41 11.51 -0.20
N ARG A 243 11.95 12.68 0.12
CA ARG A 243 11.57 13.42 1.33
C ARG A 243 10.09 13.81 1.32
N LEU A 244 9.60 14.37 0.23
CA LEU A 244 8.19 14.79 0.10
C LEU A 244 7.23 13.62 0.26
N THR A 245 7.51 12.50 -0.41
CA THR A 245 6.64 11.31 -0.36
C THR A 245 6.71 10.61 1.00
N ALA A 246 7.86 10.59 1.66
CA ALA A 246 7.96 10.10 3.03
C ALA A 246 7.13 10.95 4.02
N GLU A 247 7.16 12.27 3.91
CA GLU A 247 6.33 13.16 4.73
C GLU A 247 4.83 12.97 4.43
N ASN A 248 4.47 12.68 3.17
CA ASN A 248 3.10 12.34 2.80
C ASN A 248 2.62 11.05 3.49
N GLY A 249 3.45 10.00 3.45
CA GLY A 249 3.16 8.74 4.13
C GLY A 249 3.00 8.93 5.63
N LYS A 250 3.94 9.65 6.27
CA LYS A 250 3.83 9.98 7.70
C LYS A 250 2.53 10.72 8.03
N ARG A 251 2.16 11.68 7.19
CA ARG A 251 0.91 12.45 7.38
C ARG A 251 -0.33 11.58 7.22
N LEU A 252 -0.36 10.71 6.21
CA LEU A 252 -1.50 9.81 6.00
C LEU A 252 -1.67 8.85 7.16
N PHE A 253 -0.58 8.21 7.58
CA PHE A 253 -0.59 7.14 8.58
C PHE A 253 -0.40 7.61 10.03
N GLY A 254 -0.28 8.93 10.26
CA GLY A 254 -0.14 9.49 11.61
C GLY A 254 1.19 9.12 12.30
N ILE A 255 2.25 8.90 11.53
CA ILE A 255 3.58 8.54 12.03
C ILE A 255 4.38 9.83 12.28
N GLY A 256 4.80 10.03 13.51
CA GLY A 256 5.56 11.21 13.95
C GLY A 256 7.06 11.13 13.70
#